data_5de39d76bcb5874fb91f89418e26e477
#
_entry.id   5de39d76bcb5874fb91f89418e26e477
#
_cell.length_a   1.000
_cell.length_b   1.000
_cell.length_c   1.000
_cell.angle_alpha   90.00
_cell.angle_beta   90.00
_cell.angle_gamma   90.00
#
_symmetry.space_group_name_H-M   'P 1'
#
loop_
_entity.id
_entity.type
_entity.pdbx_description
1 polymer ?
#
loop_
_entity_poly.entity_id
_entity_poly.type
_entity_poly.pdbx_seq_one_letter_code
_entity_poly.pdbx_strand_id
1 'polypeptide(L)'
;SINAPGNVIIAYWIGGNDLMSGQDIAVTMSNIHEQLNMLIDAGALHFLVPNMVPAGFFPAIAIGTNPYNPYGLTPAEVNSAVAAFNAALEIVLNEIKCNHPQVHLYAVDAHQLMLDVLAAPATYGFENITEPALLFGGDPDVSLWWDLAHFTSRFQFLLAEQAIAAIDHHGGGLRCDTSALE
;
A
#
# COMPACT_ATOMS: atom_id res chain seq x y z
N SER A 1 24.27 1.50 -11.09
CA SER A 1 23.73 2.88 -11.04
C SER A 1 22.54 3.01 -11.98
N ILE A 2 21.56 3.81 -11.58
CA ILE A 2 20.37 4.12 -12.40
C ILE A 2 20.76 5.17 -13.44
N ASN A 3 20.55 4.85 -14.72
CA ASN A 3 20.77 5.79 -15.80
C ASN A 3 19.60 6.79 -15.86
N ALA A 4 19.88 8.09 -15.95
CA ALA A 4 18.91 9.17 -15.95
C ALA A 4 17.95 9.18 -14.72
N PRO A 5 18.48 9.33 -13.51
CA PRO A 5 17.71 9.18 -12.26
C PRO A 5 16.50 10.12 -12.13
N GLY A 6 16.54 11.29 -12.76
CA GLY A 6 15.41 12.25 -12.76
C GLY A 6 14.22 11.85 -13.65
N ASN A 7 14.35 10.78 -14.45
CA ASN A 7 13.31 10.31 -15.39
C ASN A 7 12.76 8.92 -15.02
N VAL A 8 13.13 8.41 -13.85
CA VAL A 8 12.67 7.09 -13.37
C VAL A 8 11.94 7.27 -12.05
N ILE A 9 10.72 6.74 -11.97
CA ILE A 9 9.95 6.61 -10.73
C ILE A 9 9.93 5.12 -10.37
N ILE A 10 10.32 4.81 -9.14
CA ILE A 10 10.23 3.46 -8.59
C ILE A 10 8.91 3.34 -7.83
N ALA A 11 8.00 2.51 -8.34
CA ALA A 11 6.82 2.11 -7.58
C ALA A 11 7.25 1.08 -6.52
N TYR A 12 7.14 1.47 -5.27
CA TYR A 12 7.61 0.70 -4.12
C TYR A 12 6.45 0.36 -3.19
N TRP A 13 5.81 -0.77 -3.42
CA TRP A 13 4.66 -1.25 -2.64
C TRP A 13 4.92 -2.67 -2.14
N ILE A 14 5.46 -2.77 -0.94
CA ILE A 14 5.89 -4.03 -0.33
C ILE A 14 5.52 -4.10 1.14
N GLY A 15 5.80 -5.23 1.78
CA GLY A 15 5.59 -5.47 3.21
C GLY A 15 4.22 -6.06 3.55
N GLY A 16 3.24 -6.02 2.63
CA GLY A 16 1.93 -6.61 2.85
C GLY A 16 1.99 -8.12 3.08
N ASN A 17 2.76 -8.84 2.29
CA ASN A 17 2.96 -10.29 2.45
C ASN A 17 3.72 -10.61 3.75
N ASP A 18 4.67 -9.78 4.15
CA ASP A 18 5.40 -9.92 5.41
C ASP A 18 4.42 -9.83 6.59
N LEU A 19 3.58 -8.79 6.61
CA LEU A 19 2.56 -8.61 7.64
C LEU A 19 1.58 -9.79 7.68
N MET A 20 1.05 -10.21 6.53
CA MET A 20 0.08 -11.30 6.45
C MET A 20 0.67 -12.67 6.81
N SER A 21 1.99 -12.85 6.66
CA SER A 21 2.71 -14.05 7.12
C SER A 21 3.12 -14.01 8.59
N GLY A 22 2.79 -12.93 9.31
CA GLY A 22 3.09 -12.76 10.73
C GLY A 22 4.53 -12.30 11.00
N GLN A 23 5.21 -11.73 10.02
CA GLN A 23 6.52 -11.11 10.21
C GLN A 23 6.39 -9.91 11.16
N ASP A 24 7.37 -9.76 12.04
CA ASP A 24 7.44 -8.60 12.94
C ASP A 24 7.54 -7.29 12.14
N ILE A 25 6.69 -6.32 12.52
CA ILE A 25 6.61 -5.02 11.83
C ILE A 25 7.96 -4.28 11.92
N ALA A 26 8.65 -4.33 13.06
CA ALA A 26 9.93 -3.65 13.20
C ALA A 26 11.01 -4.24 12.28
N VAL A 27 11.02 -5.58 12.11
CA VAL A 27 11.91 -6.25 11.15
C VAL A 27 11.57 -5.86 9.72
N THR A 28 10.29 -5.85 9.38
CA THR A 28 9.83 -5.44 8.04
C THR A 28 10.21 -3.98 7.75
N MET A 29 10.02 -3.07 8.70
CA MET A 29 10.39 -1.66 8.55
C MET A 29 11.90 -1.46 8.43
N SER A 30 12.71 -2.21 9.17
CA SER A 30 14.17 -2.20 9.02
C SER A 30 14.59 -2.63 7.61
N ASN A 31 13.96 -3.67 7.07
CA ASN A 31 14.23 -4.13 5.71
C ASN A 31 13.80 -3.09 4.65
N ILE A 32 12.63 -2.45 4.83
CA ILE A 32 12.16 -1.38 3.94
C ILE A 32 13.13 -0.20 3.96
N HIS A 33 13.57 0.24 5.14
CA HIS A 33 14.53 1.32 5.30
C HIS A 33 15.85 1.00 4.59
N GLU A 34 16.39 -0.21 4.79
CA GLU A 34 17.63 -0.65 4.12
C GLU A 34 17.47 -0.68 2.59
N GLN A 35 16.39 -1.26 2.08
CA GLN A 35 16.14 -1.35 0.64
C GLN A 35 15.98 0.02 -0.01
N LEU A 36 15.28 0.96 0.63
CA LEU A 36 15.16 2.33 0.12
C LEU A 36 16.54 3.00 0.06
N ASN A 37 17.38 2.88 1.10
CA ASN A 37 18.74 3.40 1.07
C ASN A 37 19.59 2.76 -0.04
N MET A 38 19.51 1.45 -0.23
CA MET A 38 20.22 0.77 -1.33
C MET A 38 19.81 1.30 -2.71
N LEU A 39 18.52 1.57 -2.91
CA LEU A 39 18.01 2.15 -4.16
C LEU A 39 18.47 3.60 -4.36
N ILE A 40 18.49 4.38 -3.28
CA ILE A 40 19.00 5.76 -3.28
C ILE A 40 20.49 5.78 -3.60
N ASP A 41 21.29 4.92 -2.98
CA ASP A 41 22.73 4.76 -3.26
C ASP A 41 23.01 4.32 -4.70
N ALA A 42 22.07 3.54 -5.30
CA ALA A 42 22.11 3.20 -6.71
C ALA A 42 21.73 4.37 -7.65
N GLY A 43 21.22 5.47 -7.10
CA GLY A 43 20.88 6.71 -7.83
C GLY A 43 19.38 6.94 -8.03
N ALA A 44 18.49 6.22 -7.32
CA ALA A 44 17.06 6.49 -7.39
C ALA A 44 16.73 7.81 -6.67
N LEU A 45 15.89 8.64 -7.29
CA LEU A 45 15.47 9.94 -6.76
C LEU A 45 13.97 10.06 -6.54
N HIS A 46 13.16 9.24 -7.20
CA HIS A 46 11.71 9.33 -7.16
C HIS A 46 11.09 7.98 -6.80
N PHE A 47 10.28 7.98 -5.72
CA PHE A 47 9.60 6.79 -5.24
C PHE A 47 8.11 7.07 -5.09
N LEU A 48 7.28 6.21 -5.68
CA LEU A 48 5.86 6.16 -5.45
C LEU A 48 5.59 5.08 -4.40
N VAL A 49 5.06 5.47 -3.25
CA VAL A 49 4.92 4.57 -2.11
C VAL A 49 3.46 4.55 -1.63
N PRO A 50 2.67 3.56 -2.05
CA PRO A 50 1.36 3.33 -1.46
C PRO A 50 1.49 2.76 -0.05
N ASN A 51 0.60 3.19 0.84
CA ASN A 51 0.43 2.53 2.13
C ASN A 51 -0.38 1.23 1.97
N MET A 52 -0.47 0.44 3.05
CA MET A 52 -1.20 -0.82 3.03
C MET A 52 -2.71 -0.57 3.14
N VAL A 53 -3.47 -1.21 2.25
CA VAL A 53 -4.94 -1.24 2.29
C VAL A 53 -5.46 -1.96 3.54
N PRO A 54 -6.71 -1.68 4.00
CA PRO A 54 -7.29 -2.34 5.18
C PRO A 54 -7.60 -3.81 4.90
N ALA A 55 -6.57 -4.66 5.04
CA ALA A 55 -6.59 -6.08 4.67
C ALA A 55 -7.60 -6.93 5.45
N GLY A 56 -8.14 -6.42 6.57
CA GLY A 56 -9.25 -7.07 7.27
C GLY A 56 -10.52 -7.25 6.44
N PHE A 57 -10.65 -6.51 5.33
CA PHE A 57 -11.75 -6.65 4.38
C PHE A 57 -11.47 -7.64 3.24
N PHE A 58 -10.30 -8.26 3.20
CA PHE A 58 -9.99 -9.29 2.21
C PHE A 58 -10.94 -10.48 2.38
N PRO A 59 -11.48 -11.03 1.28
CA PRO A 59 -12.34 -12.23 1.35
C PRO A 59 -11.70 -13.37 2.14
N ALA A 60 -10.37 -13.54 2.03
CA ALA A 60 -9.61 -14.53 2.80
C ALA A 60 -9.80 -14.40 4.32
N ILE A 61 -9.92 -13.18 4.84
CA ILE A 61 -10.09 -12.96 6.28
C ILE A 61 -11.50 -13.34 6.72
N ALA A 62 -12.50 -13.04 5.89
CA ALA A 62 -13.91 -13.34 6.20
C ALA A 62 -14.20 -14.84 6.28
N ILE A 63 -13.48 -15.68 5.54
CA ILE A 63 -13.65 -17.15 5.55
C ILE A 63 -12.88 -17.86 6.66
N GLY A 64 -12.16 -17.13 7.51
CA GLY A 64 -11.40 -17.67 8.65
C GLY A 64 -10.05 -18.28 8.23
N THR A 65 -9.66 -19.40 8.86
CA THR A 65 -8.34 -20.02 8.65
C THR A 65 -8.18 -20.57 7.23
N ASN A 66 -7.20 -20.08 6.50
CA ASN A 66 -6.84 -20.48 5.14
C ASN A 66 -5.38 -20.08 4.85
N PRO A 67 -4.80 -20.38 3.67
CA PRO A 67 -3.41 -20.02 3.36
C PRO A 67 -3.05 -18.53 3.48
N TYR A 68 -4.02 -17.63 3.29
CA TYR A 68 -3.84 -16.18 3.43
C TYR A 68 -4.14 -15.66 4.85
N ASN A 69 -4.77 -16.49 5.69
CA ASN A 69 -5.07 -16.21 7.09
C ASN A 69 -4.75 -17.45 7.95
N PRO A 70 -3.48 -17.88 8.02
CA PRO A 70 -3.12 -19.13 8.67
C PRO A 70 -3.36 -19.12 10.19
N TYR A 71 -3.44 -17.93 10.78
CA TYR A 71 -3.65 -17.75 12.23
C TYR A 71 -5.13 -17.56 12.59
N GLY A 72 -6.04 -17.50 11.60
CA GLY A 72 -7.47 -17.28 11.84
C GLY A 72 -7.80 -15.94 12.48
N LEU A 73 -7.03 -14.89 12.15
CA LEU A 73 -7.22 -13.55 12.67
C LEU A 73 -8.58 -12.98 12.24
N THR A 74 -9.20 -12.21 13.11
CA THR A 74 -10.43 -11.48 12.81
C THR A 74 -10.14 -10.24 11.94
N PRO A 75 -11.14 -9.72 11.21
CA PRO A 75 -10.99 -8.46 10.45
C PRO A 75 -10.48 -7.30 11.30
N ALA A 76 -10.89 -7.20 12.57
CA ALA A 76 -10.46 -6.14 13.48
C ALA A 76 -8.98 -6.27 13.86
N GLU A 77 -8.51 -7.49 14.14
CA GLU A 77 -7.10 -7.76 14.45
C GLU A 77 -6.20 -7.45 13.25
N VAL A 78 -6.62 -7.88 12.04
CA VAL A 78 -5.86 -7.58 10.81
C VAL A 78 -5.82 -6.08 10.55
N ASN A 79 -6.94 -5.36 10.65
CA ASN A 79 -6.96 -3.91 10.44
C ASN A 79 -6.16 -3.16 11.50
N SER A 80 -6.11 -3.64 12.73
CA SER A 80 -5.24 -3.07 13.77
C SER A 80 -3.76 -3.24 13.43
N ALA A 81 -3.37 -4.42 12.93
CA ALA A 81 -2.01 -4.67 12.46
C ALA A 81 -1.64 -3.80 11.23
N VAL A 82 -2.57 -3.63 10.29
CA VAL A 82 -2.39 -2.73 9.14
C VAL A 82 -2.19 -1.27 9.59
N ALA A 83 -2.97 -0.80 10.57
CA ALA A 83 -2.82 0.55 11.10
C ALA A 83 -1.44 0.75 11.73
N ALA A 84 -0.97 -0.21 12.51
CA ALA A 84 0.37 -0.19 13.10
C ALA A 84 1.48 -0.22 12.02
N PHE A 85 1.30 -1.04 10.98
CA PHE A 85 2.21 -1.10 9.83
C PHE A 85 2.29 0.25 9.11
N ASN A 86 1.15 0.86 8.77
CA ASN A 86 1.11 2.13 8.07
C ASN A 86 1.73 3.27 8.89
N ALA A 87 1.48 3.31 10.20
CA ALA A 87 2.13 4.27 11.09
C ALA A 87 3.66 4.08 11.14
N ALA A 88 4.13 2.85 11.19
CA ALA A 88 5.57 2.56 11.17
C ALA A 88 6.21 2.88 9.81
N LEU A 89 5.50 2.63 8.70
CA LEU A 89 5.94 3.02 7.36
C LEU A 89 6.11 4.54 7.23
N GLU A 90 5.16 5.31 7.77
CA GLU A 90 5.25 6.78 7.76
C GLU A 90 6.51 7.28 8.47
N ILE A 91 6.88 6.69 9.61
CA ILE A 91 8.13 7.00 10.33
C ILE A 91 9.34 6.74 9.44
N VAL A 92 9.42 5.55 8.82
CA VAL A 92 10.54 5.21 7.91
C VAL A 92 10.63 6.18 6.74
N LEU A 93 9.50 6.52 6.11
CA LEU A 93 9.51 7.46 4.99
C LEU A 93 9.92 8.88 5.41
N ASN A 94 9.53 9.30 6.62
CA ASN A 94 9.99 10.57 7.18
C ASN A 94 11.50 10.57 7.44
N GLU A 95 12.05 9.51 8.02
CA GLU A 95 13.49 9.35 8.22
C GLU A 95 14.26 9.40 6.89
N ILE A 96 13.81 8.67 5.88
CA ILE A 96 14.40 8.70 4.53
C ILE A 96 14.36 10.12 3.97
N LYS A 97 13.25 10.83 4.09
CA LYS A 97 13.11 12.20 3.58
C LYS A 97 14.01 13.19 4.30
N CYS A 98 14.18 13.04 5.62
CA CYS A 98 15.05 13.89 6.41
C CYS A 98 16.54 13.65 6.07
N ASN A 99 16.93 12.39 5.89
CA ASN A 99 18.32 12.02 5.57
C ASN A 99 18.68 12.27 4.10
N HIS A 100 17.69 12.27 3.19
CA HIS A 100 17.88 12.42 1.74
C HIS A 100 16.96 13.52 1.18
N PRO A 101 17.21 14.81 1.45
CA PRO A 101 16.33 15.90 1.04
C PRO A 101 16.12 16.01 -0.47
N GLN A 102 17.06 15.48 -1.28
CA GLN A 102 16.97 15.43 -2.75
C GLN A 102 15.99 14.35 -3.28
N VAL A 103 15.58 13.39 -2.43
CA VAL A 103 14.66 12.32 -2.82
C VAL A 103 13.22 12.84 -2.79
N HIS A 104 12.43 12.44 -3.77
CA HIS A 104 11.01 12.72 -3.87
C HIS A 104 10.22 11.46 -3.51
N LEU A 105 9.43 11.54 -2.43
CA LEU A 105 8.55 10.47 -1.97
C LEU A 105 7.11 10.88 -2.26
N TYR A 106 6.47 10.17 -3.19
CA TYR A 106 5.06 10.36 -3.54
C TYR A 106 4.24 9.31 -2.80
N ALA A 107 3.62 9.71 -1.69
CA ALA A 107 2.76 8.83 -0.92
C ALA A 107 1.39 8.70 -1.59
N VAL A 108 0.87 7.47 -1.64
CA VAL A 108 -0.50 7.18 -2.10
C VAL A 108 -1.27 6.56 -0.94
N ASP A 109 -2.38 7.19 -0.57
CA ASP A 109 -3.24 6.66 0.49
C ASP A 109 -4.20 5.58 -0.05
N ALA A 110 -3.62 4.41 -0.34
CA ALA A 110 -4.38 3.24 -0.78
C ALA A 110 -5.34 2.74 0.32
N HIS A 111 -5.00 2.99 1.59
CA HIS A 111 -5.85 2.65 2.73
C HIS A 111 -7.17 3.44 2.68
N GLN A 112 -7.09 4.77 2.58
CA GLN A 112 -8.28 5.61 2.54
C GLN A 112 -9.08 5.37 1.26
N LEU A 113 -8.41 5.23 0.09
CA LEU A 113 -9.10 4.91 -1.15
C LEU A 113 -9.98 3.65 -1.02
N MET A 114 -9.44 2.60 -0.40
CA MET A 114 -10.23 1.38 -0.20
C MET A 114 -11.39 1.59 0.76
N LEU A 115 -11.22 2.35 1.84
CA LEU A 115 -12.32 2.69 2.75
C LEU A 115 -13.43 3.48 2.02
N ASP A 116 -13.05 4.43 1.16
CA ASP A 116 -14.01 5.21 0.37
C ASP A 116 -14.78 4.34 -0.62
N VAL A 117 -14.10 3.41 -1.29
CA VAL A 117 -14.72 2.41 -2.16
C VAL A 117 -15.73 1.54 -1.39
N LEU A 118 -15.33 1.06 -0.20
CA LEU A 118 -16.21 0.23 0.63
C LEU A 118 -17.43 1.01 1.16
N ALA A 119 -17.27 2.30 1.44
CA ALA A 119 -18.35 3.15 1.94
C ALA A 119 -19.36 3.54 0.84
N ALA A 120 -18.91 3.67 -0.41
CA ALA A 120 -19.74 4.12 -1.53
C ALA A 120 -19.40 3.39 -2.85
N PRO A 121 -19.52 2.04 -2.92
CA PRO A 121 -18.99 1.25 -4.02
C PRO A 121 -19.53 1.67 -5.39
N ALA A 122 -20.81 1.99 -5.50
CA ALA A 122 -21.43 2.41 -6.76
C ALA A 122 -20.81 3.70 -7.33
N THR A 123 -20.31 4.60 -6.48
CA THR A 123 -19.62 5.82 -6.90
C THR A 123 -18.34 5.51 -7.66
N TYR A 124 -17.69 4.40 -7.31
CA TYR A 124 -16.46 3.91 -7.93
C TYR A 124 -16.70 2.82 -8.98
N GLY A 125 -17.98 2.54 -9.29
CA GLY A 125 -18.41 1.58 -10.31
C GLY A 125 -18.33 0.13 -9.88
N PHE A 126 -18.39 -0.14 -8.57
CA PHE A 126 -18.48 -1.51 -8.05
C PHE A 126 -19.94 -1.89 -7.72
N GLU A 127 -20.33 -3.10 -8.11
CA GLU A 127 -21.59 -3.74 -7.75
C GLU A 127 -21.37 -4.86 -6.73
N ASN A 128 -20.18 -5.46 -6.72
CA ASN A 128 -19.79 -6.53 -5.80
C ASN A 128 -18.46 -6.19 -5.11
N ILE A 129 -18.50 -6.08 -3.78
CA ILE A 129 -17.31 -5.76 -2.94
C ILE A 129 -16.97 -6.88 -1.95
N THR A 130 -17.61 -8.04 -2.06
CA THR A 130 -17.45 -9.14 -1.08
C THR A 130 -16.99 -10.44 -1.71
N GLU A 131 -17.53 -10.81 -2.86
CA GLU A 131 -17.29 -12.10 -3.51
C GLU A 131 -16.19 -11.99 -4.57
N PRO A 132 -15.18 -12.88 -4.54
CA PRO A 132 -14.16 -12.95 -5.58
C PRO A 132 -14.74 -13.36 -6.93
N ALA A 133 -14.50 -12.54 -7.97
CA ALA A 133 -15.03 -12.79 -9.32
C ALA A 133 -14.55 -14.13 -9.89
N LEU A 134 -13.27 -14.48 -9.69
CA LEU A 134 -12.70 -15.74 -10.19
C LEU A 134 -13.36 -16.97 -9.58
N LEU A 135 -13.73 -16.93 -8.31
CA LEU A 135 -14.23 -18.11 -7.59
C LEU A 135 -15.75 -18.32 -7.78
N PHE A 136 -16.49 -17.25 -7.95
CA PHE A 136 -17.96 -17.27 -8.03
C PHE A 136 -18.50 -16.94 -9.42
N GLY A 137 -17.62 -16.76 -10.42
CA GLY A 137 -18.02 -16.47 -11.80
C GLY A 137 -18.64 -15.08 -11.97
N GLY A 138 -18.27 -14.13 -11.09
CA GLY A 138 -18.74 -12.76 -11.17
C GLY A 138 -18.05 -11.98 -12.29
N ASP A 139 -18.66 -10.84 -12.67
CA ASP A 139 -18.07 -9.91 -13.63
C ASP A 139 -16.90 -9.14 -12.96
N PRO A 140 -15.66 -9.30 -13.41
CA PRO A 140 -14.49 -8.62 -12.83
C PRO A 140 -14.52 -7.11 -13.04
N ASP A 141 -15.26 -6.60 -14.02
CA ASP A 141 -15.31 -5.17 -14.33
C ASP A 141 -16.13 -4.38 -13.29
N VAL A 142 -16.99 -5.05 -12.53
CA VAL A 142 -17.82 -4.46 -11.47
C VAL A 142 -17.55 -5.06 -10.09
N SER A 143 -16.60 -6.00 -9.97
CA SER A 143 -16.22 -6.62 -8.71
C SER A 143 -14.94 -5.99 -8.16
N LEU A 144 -14.86 -5.82 -6.84
CA LEU A 144 -13.64 -5.31 -6.15
C LEU A 144 -12.54 -6.38 -6.14
N TRP A 145 -12.90 -7.63 -5.89
CA TRP A 145 -11.98 -8.73 -5.70
C TRP A 145 -11.88 -9.62 -6.92
N TRP A 146 -10.64 -9.90 -7.37
CA TRP A 146 -10.36 -10.93 -8.35
C TRP A 146 -10.38 -12.32 -7.70
N ASP A 147 -9.64 -12.48 -6.62
CA ASP A 147 -9.56 -13.69 -5.81
C ASP A 147 -9.65 -13.36 -4.30
N LEU A 148 -9.17 -14.24 -3.43
CA LEU A 148 -9.30 -14.08 -1.98
C LEU A 148 -8.51 -12.90 -1.40
N ALA A 149 -7.52 -12.35 -2.15
CA ALA A 149 -6.62 -11.31 -1.65
C ALA A 149 -6.26 -10.24 -2.69
N HIS A 150 -6.53 -10.46 -3.98
CA HIS A 150 -6.12 -9.55 -5.04
C HIS A 150 -7.31 -8.78 -5.61
N PHE A 151 -7.05 -7.53 -5.97
CA PHE A 151 -8.05 -6.65 -6.58
C PHE A 151 -8.22 -6.90 -8.06
N THR A 152 -9.39 -6.52 -8.58
CA THR A 152 -9.64 -6.44 -10.02
C THR A 152 -8.93 -5.24 -10.67
N SER A 153 -8.92 -5.19 -11.99
CA SER A 153 -8.34 -4.10 -12.78
C SER A 153 -8.96 -2.74 -12.46
N ARG A 154 -10.24 -2.70 -12.08
CA ARG A 154 -10.93 -1.46 -11.73
C ARG A 154 -10.31 -0.79 -10.50
N PHE A 155 -10.04 -1.53 -9.43
CA PHE A 155 -9.37 -0.95 -8.25
C PHE A 155 -7.93 -0.55 -8.55
N GLN A 156 -7.22 -1.35 -9.36
CA GLN A 156 -5.88 -1.00 -9.82
C GLN A 156 -5.86 0.31 -10.62
N PHE A 157 -6.91 0.57 -11.43
CA PHE A 157 -7.06 1.82 -12.16
C PHE A 157 -7.26 3.02 -11.21
N LEU A 158 -8.11 2.88 -10.19
CA LEU A 158 -8.29 3.93 -9.17
C LEU A 158 -7.00 4.25 -8.41
N LEU A 159 -6.21 3.22 -8.08
CA LEU A 159 -4.88 3.40 -7.49
C LEU A 159 -3.94 4.15 -8.43
N ALA A 160 -3.97 3.85 -9.73
CA ALA A 160 -3.15 4.54 -10.72
C ALA A 160 -3.56 6.01 -10.85
N GLU A 161 -4.85 6.35 -10.79
CA GLU A 161 -5.32 7.75 -10.77
C GLU A 161 -4.80 8.50 -9.53
N GLN A 162 -4.85 7.89 -8.34
CA GLN A 162 -4.27 8.47 -7.13
C GLN A 162 -2.74 8.64 -7.25
N ALA A 163 -2.06 7.68 -7.84
CA ALA A 163 -0.62 7.74 -8.07
C ALA A 163 -0.24 8.90 -9.02
N ILE A 164 -0.98 9.08 -10.11
CA ILE A 164 -0.79 10.20 -11.05
C ILE A 164 -1.03 11.53 -10.32
N ALA A 165 -2.11 11.64 -9.56
CA ALA A 165 -2.41 12.84 -8.79
C ALA A 165 -1.29 13.17 -7.78
N ALA A 166 -0.74 12.16 -7.09
CA ALA A 166 0.37 12.36 -6.15
C ALA A 166 1.64 12.87 -6.83
N ILE A 167 1.91 12.46 -8.09
CA ILE A 167 3.06 12.89 -8.87
C ILE A 167 2.84 14.31 -9.43
N ASP A 168 1.65 14.60 -9.96
CA ASP A 168 1.34 15.87 -10.64
C ASP A 168 1.24 17.05 -9.65
N HIS A 169 0.84 16.82 -8.43
CA HIS A 169 0.86 17.82 -7.37
C HIS A 169 2.30 18.11 -6.92
N HIS A 170 3.05 18.86 -7.69
CA HIS A 170 4.47 19.24 -7.55
C HIS A 170 4.89 19.85 -6.20
N GLY A 171 4.15 19.72 -5.17
CA GLY A 171 4.48 20.08 -3.80
C GLY A 171 4.05 19.03 -2.79
N GLY A 172 3.42 17.95 -3.24
CA GLY A 172 2.83 16.90 -2.40
C GLY A 172 3.77 15.79 -1.97
N GLY A 173 5.04 15.84 -2.35
CA GLY A 173 6.02 14.92 -1.77
C GLY A 173 6.14 15.15 -0.26
N LEU A 174 6.33 14.06 0.49
CA LEU A 174 6.56 14.13 1.93
C LEU A 174 7.67 15.14 2.23
N ARG A 175 7.45 15.97 3.24
CA ARG A 175 8.47 16.88 3.79
C ARG A 175 9.04 16.26 5.05
N CYS A 176 10.32 16.54 5.32
CA CYS A 176 10.91 16.13 6.60
C CYS A 176 10.16 16.81 7.75
N ASP A 177 9.63 16.00 8.65
CA ASP A 177 9.07 16.45 9.93
C ASP A 177 10.08 16.11 11.04
N THR A 178 10.78 17.13 11.51
CA THR A 178 11.78 16.97 12.57
C THR A 178 11.18 16.73 13.94
N SER A 179 9.89 17.04 14.14
CA SER A 179 9.21 16.82 15.42
C SER A 179 8.88 15.34 15.67
N ALA A 180 8.88 14.53 14.62
CA ALA A 180 8.65 13.09 14.70
C ALA A 180 9.93 12.28 14.98
N LEU A 181 11.09 12.93 15.08
CA LEU A 181 12.40 12.30 15.31
C LEU A 181 12.91 12.45 16.75
N GLU A 182 12.16 13.14 17.61
CA GLU A 182 12.41 13.31 19.05
C GLU A 182 11.66 12.24 19.87
#